data_216aa56be5783af5dbc07cf2566c0821
#
_entry.id   216aa56be5783af5dbc07cf2566c0821
#
_cell.length_a   1.000
_cell.length_b   1.000
_cell.length_c   1.000
_cell.angle_alpha   90.00
_cell.angle_beta   90.00
_cell.angle_gamma   90.00
#
_symmetry.space_group_name_H-M   'P 1'
#
loop_
_entity.id
_entity.type
_entity.pdbx_description
1 polymer ?
#
loop_
_entity_poly.entity_id
_entity_poly.type
_entity_poly.pdbx_seq_one_letter_code
_entity_poly.pdbx_strand_id
1 'polypeptide(L)'
;MMTSCRNIDLATMMACGCGGRRQFIPLGNFSNTLCKFGSTRSYGGRNLVGSCKVAPTKSKEISLVNGIGQAKTVTFDLRQESKQPISLANLFELVADDLQTLNDNLLSIVGAENPVLISAAEQIFGAGGKRMRPGLVFLVSRATAELAGLKELTTEHRRLAEIIEMIHTASLIHDDVLDESDMRRGKETVHELFGTRVAVLAGDFMFAQASWYLANLENLEVIKLISQVIKDFASGEIKQASSLFDCDTKLDDYLLKSFYKTASLVAASTKGAAIFSRVETDVTEQMYEFGKNLGLSFQIVDDILDFTQSTEQLGKPAGSDLAKGNLTAPVIFALEKEPRLREIIESEFCEAGSLEEAIEAVREGGGIRRAQELAREKADDAIKNLQCLPRSGFRSALEEMVMYNLERID
;
A
#
# COMPACT_ATOMS: atom_id res chain seq x y z
N MET A 1 16.94 -48.13 29.25
CA MET A 1 18.29 -47.54 29.34
C MET A 1 18.13 -46.05 29.10
N MET A 2 18.27 -45.29 30.20
CA MET A 2 18.26 -43.82 30.23
C MET A 2 19.62 -43.28 29.86
N THR A 3 19.70 -42.28 28.96
CA THR A 3 20.90 -41.40 28.85
C THR A 3 20.44 -39.99 28.49
N SER A 4 20.32 -39.18 29.50
CA SER A 4 20.91 -37.86 29.77
C SER A 4 21.06 -36.90 28.59
N CYS A 5 20.14 -35.93 28.48
CA CYS A 5 20.36 -34.65 27.78
C CYS A 5 21.00 -33.66 28.76
N ARG A 6 22.16 -33.15 28.41
CA ARG A 6 22.89 -32.10 29.13
C ARG A 6 22.29 -30.74 28.77
N ASN A 7 22.01 -29.96 29.80
CA ASN A 7 21.75 -28.53 29.76
C ASN A 7 22.93 -27.78 29.14
N ILE A 8 22.68 -26.92 28.16
CA ILE A 8 23.62 -25.88 27.74
C ILE A 8 23.10 -24.56 28.29
N ASP A 9 23.86 -23.99 29.20
CA ASP A 9 23.65 -22.72 29.86
C ASP A 9 23.85 -21.56 28.84
N LEU A 10 22.82 -20.75 28.62
CA LEU A 10 22.85 -19.54 27.78
C LEU A 10 23.13 -18.27 28.63
N ALA A 11 24.20 -18.31 29.42
CA ALA A 11 24.58 -17.22 30.29
C ALA A 11 26.07 -16.83 30.14
N THR A 12 26.53 -16.56 28.92
CA THR A 12 27.87 -15.93 28.76
C THR A 12 27.99 -15.27 27.38
N MET A 13 27.32 -14.14 27.16
CA MET A 13 27.70 -13.13 26.19
C MET A 13 26.89 -11.86 26.39
N MET A 14 27.21 -11.11 27.45
CA MET A 14 26.95 -9.68 27.56
C MET A 14 27.88 -9.09 28.62
N ALA A 15 29.02 -8.61 28.18
CA ALA A 15 29.83 -7.67 28.95
C ALA A 15 30.77 -6.90 28.03
N CYS A 16 30.30 -5.71 27.59
CA CYS A 16 31.06 -4.48 27.30
C CYS A 16 30.00 -3.39 27.19
N GLY A 17 29.94 -2.54 27.98
CA GLY A 17 30.20 -1.56 28.92
C GLY A 17 30.09 -0.21 28.28
N CYS A 18 29.04 0.59 28.69
CA CYS A 18 29.21 2.03 28.88
C CYS A 18 28.11 2.51 29.83
N GLY A 19 28.55 3.10 30.94
CA GLY A 19 27.69 3.52 32.04
C GLY A 19 26.97 4.83 31.78
N GLY A 20 25.72 4.89 32.17
CA GLY A 20 24.92 6.09 32.30
C GLY A 20 23.84 5.89 33.36
N ARG A 21 24.02 6.53 34.53
CA ARG A 21 23.10 6.50 35.67
C ARG A 21 21.76 7.14 35.27
N ARG A 22 20.66 6.45 35.41
CA ARG A 22 19.32 7.05 35.47
C ARG A 22 18.88 7.18 36.92
N GLN A 23 18.65 8.42 37.34
CA GLN A 23 17.99 8.77 38.62
C GLN A 23 16.48 8.59 38.48
N PHE A 24 15.91 7.91 39.45
CA PHE A 24 14.46 7.85 39.67
C PHE A 24 13.97 9.17 40.30
N ILE A 25 12.91 9.75 39.77
CA ILE A 25 12.13 10.81 40.39
C ILE A 25 10.71 10.30 40.59
N PRO A 26 10.12 10.44 41.79
CA PRO A 26 8.80 9.91 42.10
C PRO A 26 7.65 10.81 41.67
N LEU A 27 6.54 10.17 41.30
CA LEU A 27 5.25 10.73 40.92
C LEU A 27 4.68 11.64 42.03
N GLY A 28 4.39 12.86 41.70
CA GLY A 28 3.63 13.80 42.50
C GLY A 28 2.28 14.09 41.84
N ASN A 29 1.21 13.94 42.61
CA ASN A 29 -0.16 14.27 42.28
C ASN A 29 -0.35 15.71 41.86
N PHE A 30 -1.11 15.98 40.80
CA PHE A 30 -1.75 17.28 40.62
C PHE A 30 -3.22 17.13 40.21
N SER A 31 -4.01 17.75 41.07
CA SER A 31 -5.47 17.88 41.02
C SER A 31 -5.94 18.93 40.02
N ASN A 32 -7.14 18.70 39.50
CA ASN A 32 -8.11 19.57 38.86
C ASN A 32 -7.94 21.09 39.05
N THR A 33 -8.02 21.85 37.95
CA THR A 33 -8.61 23.18 37.95
C THR A 33 -9.28 23.47 36.60
N LEU A 34 -10.61 23.60 36.66
CA LEU A 34 -11.46 24.21 35.63
C LEU A 34 -11.15 25.69 35.50
N CYS A 35 -11.02 26.18 34.28
CA CYS A 35 -11.29 27.60 33.99
C CYS A 35 -12.16 27.72 32.74
N LYS A 36 -13.38 28.14 32.95
CA LYS A 36 -14.28 28.75 31.96
C LYS A 36 -13.82 30.16 31.68
N PHE A 37 -13.74 30.56 30.42
CA PHE A 37 -14.00 31.96 30.00
C PHE A 37 -14.60 31.97 28.61
N GLY A 38 -15.84 32.45 28.53
CA GLY A 38 -16.49 32.88 27.32
C GLY A 38 -16.15 34.35 27.02
N SER A 39 -16.17 34.74 25.76
CA SER A 39 -16.63 36.04 25.32
C SER A 39 -16.77 36.09 23.81
N THR A 40 -17.97 36.42 23.39
CA THR A 40 -18.42 36.84 22.07
C THR A 40 -17.78 38.14 21.64
N ARG A 41 -17.38 38.27 20.37
CA ARG A 41 -17.43 39.52 19.61
C ARG A 41 -17.62 39.27 18.12
N SER A 42 -18.75 39.76 17.60
CA SER A 42 -19.07 39.93 16.18
C SER A 42 -18.39 41.19 15.64
N TYR A 43 -17.90 41.16 14.40
CA TYR A 43 -17.75 42.28 13.47
C TYR A 43 -17.81 41.71 12.07
N GLY A 44 -18.83 41.96 11.24
CA GLY A 44 -18.90 43.17 10.44
C GLY A 44 -18.34 42.83 9.04
N GLY A 45 -19.24 42.59 8.05
CA GLY A 45 -18.93 42.13 6.69
C GLY A 45 -18.17 43.16 5.83
N ARG A 46 -17.54 42.67 4.78
CA ARG A 46 -17.36 43.33 3.47
C ARG A 46 -17.25 42.29 2.37
N ASN A 47 -18.23 42.32 1.47
CA ASN A 47 -18.20 41.65 0.18
C ASN A 47 -17.04 42.23 -0.66
N LEU A 48 -16.13 41.37 -1.10
CA LEU A 48 -15.23 41.68 -2.21
C LEU A 48 -15.53 40.69 -3.34
N VAL A 49 -16.25 41.22 -4.33
CA VAL A 49 -16.45 40.58 -5.63
C VAL A 49 -15.12 40.67 -6.38
N GLY A 50 -14.37 39.59 -6.44
CA GLY A 50 -13.18 39.44 -7.27
C GLY A 50 -13.57 38.99 -8.66
N SER A 51 -13.50 39.89 -9.64
CA SER A 51 -13.66 39.59 -11.07
C SER A 51 -12.48 38.73 -11.55
N CYS A 52 -12.73 37.47 -11.86
CA CYS A 52 -11.77 36.62 -12.57
C CYS A 52 -11.78 36.98 -14.06
N LYS A 53 -10.67 37.56 -14.54
CA LYS A 53 -10.44 37.76 -15.98
C LYS A 53 -10.06 36.42 -16.62
N VAL A 54 -10.97 35.89 -17.45
CA VAL A 54 -10.69 34.74 -18.31
C VAL A 54 -9.72 35.15 -19.42
N ALA A 55 -8.62 34.46 -19.59
CA ALA A 55 -7.67 34.62 -20.66
C ALA A 55 -8.25 34.07 -21.99
N PRO A 56 -7.97 34.68 -23.16
CA PRO A 56 -8.56 34.27 -24.42
C PRO A 56 -8.01 32.94 -24.91
N THR A 57 -8.91 31.99 -25.19
CA THR A 57 -8.65 30.70 -25.85
C THR A 57 -8.24 30.92 -27.32
N LYS A 58 -7.09 30.28 -27.71
CA LYS A 58 -6.70 30.23 -29.12
C LYS A 58 -7.47 29.12 -29.84
N SER A 59 -8.40 29.48 -30.67
CA SER A 59 -9.07 28.60 -31.65
C SER A 59 -8.23 28.54 -32.94
N LYS A 60 -7.98 27.34 -33.48
CA LYS A 60 -7.43 27.13 -34.82
C LYS A 60 -8.61 26.93 -35.78
N GLU A 61 -8.75 27.84 -36.74
CA GLU A 61 -9.68 27.68 -37.87
C GLU A 61 -9.01 26.86 -38.96
N ILE A 62 -9.68 25.80 -39.40
CA ILE A 62 -9.31 25.02 -40.59
C ILE A 62 -10.46 25.11 -41.58
N SER A 63 -10.18 25.72 -42.75
CA SER A 63 -11.17 25.84 -43.81
C SER A 63 -11.07 24.64 -44.75
N LEU A 64 -12.14 23.86 -44.84
CA LEU A 64 -12.31 22.79 -45.85
C LEU A 64 -13.17 23.31 -46.99
N VAL A 65 -12.62 23.35 -48.21
CA VAL A 65 -13.36 23.74 -49.39
C VAL A 65 -13.87 22.49 -50.10
N ASN A 66 -15.18 22.29 -50.08
CA ASN A 66 -15.83 21.29 -50.94
C ASN A 66 -16.29 21.96 -52.25
N GLY A 67 -16.12 21.20 -53.36
CA GLY A 67 -16.21 21.63 -54.74
C GLY A 67 -17.57 22.19 -55.24
N ILE A 68 -18.40 22.80 -54.39
CA ILE A 68 -19.58 23.57 -54.75
C ILE A 68 -19.66 24.78 -53.79
N GLY A 69 -18.97 25.81 -54.08
CA GLY A 69 -19.10 27.22 -53.73
C GLY A 69 -19.74 27.70 -52.42
N GLN A 70 -19.85 26.91 -51.37
CA GLN A 70 -20.28 27.37 -50.05
C GLN A 70 -19.31 26.88 -48.98
N ALA A 71 -18.56 27.80 -48.36
CA ALA A 71 -17.73 27.52 -47.19
C ALA A 71 -18.61 27.35 -45.94
N LYS A 72 -18.70 26.16 -45.41
CA LYS A 72 -19.19 25.93 -44.04
C LYS A 72 -17.98 25.91 -43.10
N THR A 73 -17.92 26.90 -42.23
CA THR A 73 -16.94 26.90 -41.12
C THR A 73 -17.43 25.91 -40.07
N VAL A 74 -16.70 24.81 -39.92
CA VAL A 74 -16.90 23.87 -38.82
C VAL A 74 -15.88 24.22 -37.76
N THR A 75 -16.29 24.85 -36.69
CA THR A 75 -15.46 25.07 -35.50
C THR A 75 -15.39 23.75 -34.72
N PHE A 76 -14.24 23.11 -34.80
CA PHE A 76 -13.88 22.04 -33.84
C PHE A 76 -13.42 22.70 -32.54
N ASP A 77 -14.24 22.60 -31.52
CA ASP A 77 -13.87 22.95 -30.16
C ASP A 77 -12.94 21.84 -29.66
N LEU A 78 -11.63 22.03 -29.81
CA LEU A 78 -10.61 21.19 -29.15
C LEU A 78 -10.60 21.55 -27.67
N ARG A 79 -11.69 21.26 -26.97
CA ARG A 79 -11.60 21.06 -25.53
C ARG A 79 -10.77 19.80 -25.37
N GLN A 80 -9.51 19.95 -25.01
CA GLN A 80 -8.84 18.95 -24.20
C GLN A 80 -9.78 18.78 -23.00
N GLU A 81 -10.53 17.70 -22.97
CA GLU A 81 -11.09 17.20 -21.72
C GLU A 81 -9.89 17.04 -20.79
N SER A 82 -9.73 18.00 -19.89
CA SER A 82 -8.85 17.81 -18.74
C SER A 82 -9.43 16.59 -18.03
N LYS A 83 -8.81 15.43 -18.22
CA LYS A 83 -9.14 14.23 -17.44
C LYS A 83 -9.11 14.66 -15.99
N GLN A 84 -10.25 14.64 -15.33
CA GLN A 84 -10.26 14.85 -13.89
C GLN A 84 -9.49 13.70 -13.26
N PRO A 85 -8.68 13.97 -12.25
CA PRO A 85 -7.91 12.91 -11.57
C PRO A 85 -8.87 11.83 -11.08
N ILE A 86 -8.47 10.57 -11.24
CA ILE A 86 -9.27 9.42 -10.84
C ILE A 86 -9.48 9.46 -9.33
N SER A 87 -10.74 9.48 -8.89
CA SER A 87 -11.10 9.50 -7.48
C SER A 87 -11.35 8.07 -6.97
N LEU A 88 -10.74 7.70 -5.83
CA LEU A 88 -11.02 6.41 -5.19
C LEU A 88 -12.49 6.23 -4.80
N ALA A 89 -13.20 7.31 -4.47
CA ALA A 89 -14.62 7.25 -4.17
C ALA A 89 -15.42 6.78 -5.41
N ASN A 90 -15.07 7.28 -6.60
CA ASN A 90 -15.69 6.87 -7.84
C ASN A 90 -15.33 5.42 -8.21
N LEU A 91 -14.07 5.02 -8.00
CA LEU A 91 -13.60 3.65 -8.25
C LEU A 91 -14.39 2.59 -7.47
N PHE A 92 -14.73 2.90 -6.22
CA PHE A 92 -15.40 1.97 -5.33
C PHE A 92 -16.91 2.19 -5.22
N GLU A 93 -17.49 3.11 -6.00
CA GLU A 93 -18.93 3.38 -6.01
C GLU A 93 -19.74 2.10 -6.26
N LEU A 94 -19.28 1.26 -7.21
CA LEU A 94 -19.95 -0.01 -7.57
C LEU A 94 -19.93 -1.08 -6.47
N VAL A 95 -19.09 -0.93 -5.45
CA VAL A 95 -18.93 -1.86 -4.31
C VAL A 95 -19.02 -1.15 -2.96
N ALA A 96 -19.61 0.05 -2.94
CA ALA A 96 -19.70 0.88 -1.74
C ALA A 96 -20.48 0.19 -0.61
N ASP A 97 -21.59 -0.47 -0.94
CA ASP A 97 -22.41 -1.20 0.04
C ASP A 97 -21.66 -2.40 0.63
N ASP A 98 -20.89 -3.14 -0.20
CA ASP A 98 -20.07 -4.25 0.24
C ASP A 98 -18.95 -3.77 1.18
N LEU A 99 -18.32 -2.63 0.85
CA LEU A 99 -17.29 -2.00 1.69
C LEU A 99 -17.88 -1.44 3.00
N GLN A 100 -19.07 -0.86 2.99
CA GLN A 100 -19.73 -0.39 4.19
C GLN A 100 -20.03 -1.56 5.13
N THR A 101 -20.61 -2.65 4.60
CA THR A 101 -20.88 -3.88 5.37
C THR A 101 -19.59 -4.44 5.99
N LEU A 102 -18.49 -4.47 5.24
CA LEU A 102 -17.20 -4.90 5.76
C LEU A 102 -16.72 -4.00 6.90
N ASN A 103 -16.78 -2.68 6.75
CA ASN A 103 -16.35 -1.74 7.78
C ASN A 103 -17.15 -1.89 9.09
N ASP A 104 -18.47 -2.08 8.98
CA ASP A 104 -19.34 -2.29 10.12
C ASP A 104 -19.01 -3.58 10.90
N ASN A 105 -18.49 -4.58 10.17
CA ASN A 105 -18.16 -5.89 10.72
C ASN A 105 -16.71 -6.00 11.23
N LEU A 106 -15.78 -5.13 10.82
CA LEU A 106 -14.34 -5.32 11.07
C LEU A 106 -13.98 -5.56 12.54
N LEU A 107 -14.53 -4.78 13.47
CA LEU A 107 -14.26 -4.98 14.90
C LEU A 107 -14.86 -6.27 15.43
N SER A 108 -16.07 -6.63 14.99
CA SER A 108 -16.72 -7.87 15.41
C SER A 108 -16.00 -9.12 14.89
N ILE A 109 -15.39 -9.02 13.70
CA ILE A 109 -14.65 -10.12 13.05
C ILE A 109 -13.35 -10.43 13.79
N VAL A 110 -12.71 -9.42 14.40
CA VAL A 110 -11.52 -9.64 15.23
C VAL A 110 -11.85 -10.61 16.37
N GLY A 111 -13.09 -10.55 16.92
CA GLY A 111 -13.60 -11.55 17.86
C GLY A 111 -12.78 -11.68 19.14
N ALA A 112 -12.01 -10.64 19.49
CA ALA A 112 -11.18 -10.66 20.68
C ALA A 112 -12.03 -10.50 21.94
N GLU A 113 -11.78 -11.32 22.95
CA GLU A 113 -12.37 -11.15 24.29
C GLU A 113 -11.48 -10.27 25.18
N ASN A 114 -10.19 -10.19 24.86
CA ASN A 114 -9.23 -9.40 25.62
C ASN A 114 -9.33 -7.91 25.27
N PRO A 115 -9.60 -7.01 26.27
CA PRO A 115 -9.76 -5.58 26.03
C PRO A 115 -8.57 -4.91 25.36
N VAL A 116 -7.34 -5.36 25.62
CA VAL A 116 -6.12 -4.81 24.99
C VAL A 116 -6.08 -5.13 23.51
N LEU A 117 -6.47 -6.34 23.10
CA LEU A 117 -6.56 -6.72 21.69
C LEU A 117 -7.67 -5.95 20.96
N ILE A 118 -8.79 -5.71 21.63
CA ILE A 118 -9.87 -4.87 21.09
C ILE A 118 -9.34 -3.45 20.85
N SER A 119 -8.68 -2.85 21.85
CA SER A 119 -8.14 -1.49 21.74
C SER A 119 -7.04 -1.39 20.66
N ALA A 120 -6.20 -2.40 20.51
CA ALA A 120 -5.20 -2.45 19.42
C ALA A 120 -5.87 -2.53 18.05
N ALA A 121 -6.93 -3.33 17.90
CA ALA A 121 -7.71 -3.42 16.68
C ALA A 121 -8.44 -2.09 16.36
N GLU A 122 -9.07 -1.46 17.37
CA GLU A 122 -9.72 -0.15 17.25
C GLU A 122 -8.73 0.93 16.81
N GLN A 123 -7.49 0.92 17.34
CA GLN A 123 -6.45 1.87 16.96
C GLN A 123 -6.16 1.80 15.47
N ILE A 124 -6.00 0.59 14.92
CA ILE A 124 -5.61 0.40 13.52
C ILE A 124 -6.79 0.61 12.58
N PHE A 125 -7.93 -0.03 12.84
CA PHE A 125 -9.10 0.13 11.98
C PHE A 125 -9.66 1.55 12.06
N GLY A 126 -9.59 2.20 13.22
CA GLY A 126 -9.98 3.59 13.45
C GLY A 126 -8.99 4.62 12.88
N ALA A 127 -7.76 4.23 12.52
CA ALA A 127 -6.83 5.11 11.79
C ALA A 127 -7.27 5.34 10.34
N GLY A 128 -8.40 4.77 9.93
CA GLY A 128 -8.91 4.88 8.58
C GLY A 128 -8.06 4.06 7.59
N GLY A 129 -8.33 4.27 6.33
CA GLY A 129 -7.60 3.63 5.24
C GLY A 129 -8.46 3.62 3.99
N LYS A 130 -7.81 3.61 2.85
CA LYS A 130 -8.46 3.63 1.54
C LYS A 130 -9.22 2.34 1.22
N ARG A 131 -9.13 1.31 2.06
CA ARG A 131 -9.73 -0.03 1.88
C ARG A 131 -9.52 -0.61 0.47
N MET A 132 -8.36 -0.33 -0.12
CA MET A 132 -8.07 -0.71 -1.51
C MET A 132 -8.08 -2.23 -1.71
N ARG A 133 -7.53 -3.01 -0.74
CA ARG A 133 -7.48 -4.47 -0.87
C ARG A 133 -8.85 -5.12 -0.82
N PRO A 134 -9.71 -4.87 0.18
CA PRO A 134 -11.08 -5.40 0.15
C PRO A 134 -11.90 -4.84 -1.02
N GLY A 135 -11.73 -3.56 -1.41
CA GLY A 135 -12.36 -3.00 -2.60
C GLY A 135 -11.99 -3.77 -3.88
N LEU A 136 -10.71 -4.10 -4.03
CA LEU A 136 -10.22 -4.94 -5.13
C LEU A 136 -10.86 -6.34 -5.10
N VAL A 137 -10.92 -6.99 -3.91
CA VAL A 137 -11.59 -8.29 -3.76
C VAL A 137 -13.04 -8.20 -4.24
N PHE A 138 -13.78 -7.18 -3.82
CA PHE A 138 -15.17 -7.02 -4.21
C PHE A 138 -15.33 -6.73 -5.71
N LEU A 139 -14.50 -5.88 -6.30
CA LEU A 139 -14.55 -5.59 -7.75
C LEU A 139 -14.26 -6.86 -8.58
N VAL A 140 -13.22 -7.64 -8.24
CA VAL A 140 -12.93 -8.90 -8.91
C VAL A 140 -14.03 -9.92 -8.68
N SER A 141 -14.56 -10.03 -7.45
CA SER A 141 -15.68 -10.91 -7.13
C SER A 141 -16.92 -10.58 -7.96
N ARG A 142 -17.27 -9.29 -8.09
CA ARG A 142 -18.41 -8.85 -8.91
C ARG A 142 -18.19 -9.14 -10.39
N ALA A 143 -17.00 -8.83 -10.93
CA ALA A 143 -16.67 -9.05 -12.34
C ALA A 143 -16.67 -10.55 -12.70
N THR A 144 -16.11 -11.40 -11.84
CA THR A 144 -16.09 -12.85 -12.07
C THR A 144 -17.44 -13.53 -11.77
N ALA A 145 -18.20 -13.01 -10.80
CA ALA A 145 -19.56 -13.45 -10.53
C ALA A 145 -20.49 -13.17 -11.75
N GLU A 146 -20.35 -11.99 -12.36
CA GLU A 146 -21.08 -11.66 -13.60
C GLU A 146 -20.75 -12.64 -14.73
N LEU A 147 -19.45 -12.95 -14.92
CA LEU A 147 -19.01 -13.96 -15.90
C LEU A 147 -19.58 -15.36 -15.62
N ALA A 148 -19.67 -15.74 -14.35
CA ALA A 148 -20.24 -17.03 -13.91
C ALA A 148 -21.77 -17.05 -13.87
N GLY A 149 -22.46 -15.93 -14.14
CA GLY A 149 -23.91 -15.81 -14.05
C GLY A 149 -24.48 -15.80 -12.63
N LEU A 150 -23.65 -15.50 -11.61
CA LEU A 150 -24.10 -15.34 -10.23
C LEU A 150 -24.78 -13.98 -10.06
N LYS A 151 -25.94 -13.96 -9.38
CA LYS A 151 -26.70 -12.72 -9.15
C LYS A 151 -26.13 -11.89 -8.01
N GLU A 152 -25.58 -12.55 -6.99
CA GLU A 152 -25.09 -11.94 -5.76
C GLU A 152 -23.76 -12.53 -5.36
N LEU A 153 -22.97 -11.76 -4.59
CA LEU A 153 -21.76 -12.27 -3.97
C LEU A 153 -22.10 -13.29 -2.89
N THR A 154 -21.33 -14.36 -2.86
CA THR A 154 -21.49 -15.41 -1.85
C THR A 154 -20.89 -14.97 -0.50
N THR A 155 -21.18 -15.72 0.55
CA THR A 155 -20.58 -15.50 1.88
C THR A 155 -19.06 -15.61 1.83
N GLU A 156 -18.55 -16.53 0.99
CA GLU A 156 -17.12 -16.78 0.81
C GLU A 156 -16.40 -15.56 0.23
N HIS A 157 -16.99 -14.84 -0.73
CA HIS A 157 -16.42 -13.60 -1.27
C HIS A 157 -16.29 -12.51 -0.19
N ARG A 158 -17.35 -12.32 0.61
CA ARG A 158 -17.37 -11.34 1.70
C ARG A 158 -16.35 -11.68 2.78
N ARG A 159 -16.31 -12.96 3.17
CA ARG A 159 -15.35 -13.46 4.15
C ARG A 159 -13.91 -13.36 3.65
N LEU A 160 -13.66 -13.61 2.36
CA LEU A 160 -12.34 -13.42 1.77
C LEU A 160 -11.87 -11.96 1.93
N ALA A 161 -12.71 -10.98 1.62
CA ALA A 161 -12.37 -9.55 1.77
C ALA A 161 -12.00 -9.19 3.22
N GLU A 162 -12.73 -9.74 4.19
CA GLU A 162 -12.45 -9.58 5.62
C GLU A 162 -11.13 -10.22 6.03
N ILE A 163 -10.85 -11.44 5.57
CA ILE A 163 -9.60 -12.18 5.81
C ILE A 163 -8.40 -11.39 5.26
N ILE A 164 -8.50 -10.88 4.03
CA ILE A 164 -7.44 -10.12 3.38
C ILE A 164 -7.15 -8.84 4.13
N GLU A 165 -8.17 -8.12 4.62
CA GLU A 165 -7.95 -6.91 5.43
C GLU A 165 -7.33 -7.23 6.79
N MET A 166 -7.70 -8.34 7.44
CA MET A 166 -7.07 -8.78 8.68
C MET A 166 -5.59 -9.14 8.49
N ILE A 167 -5.27 -9.92 7.46
CA ILE A 167 -3.89 -10.31 7.15
C ILE A 167 -3.05 -9.06 6.85
N HIS A 168 -3.56 -8.14 6.03
CA HIS A 168 -2.89 -6.87 5.77
C HIS A 168 -2.68 -6.04 7.03
N THR A 169 -3.69 -5.97 7.90
CA THR A 169 -3.60 -5.22 9.14
C THR A 169 -2.57 -5.84 10.09
N ALA A 170 -2.54 -7.18 10.19
CA ALA A 170 -1.54 -7.90 10.98
C ALA A 170 -0.11 -7.62 10.47
N SER A 171 0.10 -7.64 9.14
CA SER A 171 1.41 -7.31 8.58
C SER A 171 1.83 -5.87 8.92
N LEU A 172 0.90 -4.90 8.84
CA LEU A 172 1.20 -3.50 9.20
C LEU A 172 1.60 -3.32 10.67
N ILE A 173 0.99 -4.10 11.59
CA ILE A 173 1.38 -4.06 13.01
C ILE A 173 2.81 -4.56 13.19
N HIS A 174 3.16 -5.65 12.52
CA HIS A 174 4.49 -6.23 12.59
C HIS A 174 5.52 -5.33 11.89
N ASP A 175 5.19 -4.76 10.73
CA ASP A 175 6.04 -3.82 9.99
C ASP A 175 6.36 -2.59 10.85
N ASP A 176 5.36 -2.00 11.56
CA ASP A 176 5.56 -0.87 12.45
C ASP A 176 6.57 -1.18 13.56
N VAL A 177 6.56 -2.41 14.09
CA VAL A 177 7.54 -2.86 15.10
C VAL A 177 8.92 -3.06 14.48
N LEU A 178 9.01 -3.70 13.31
CA LEU A 178 10.28 -3.99 12.62
C LEU A 178 10.95 -2.71 12.12
N ASP A 179 10.15 -1.75 11.67
CA ASP A 179 10.61 -0.46 11.15
C ASP A 179 10.82 0.60 12.25
N GLU A 180 10.50 0.28 13.53
CA GLU A 180 10.54 1.20 14.67
C GLU A 180 9.74 2.49 14.38
N SER A 181 8.56 2.36 13.78
CA SER A 181 7.76 3.49 13.31
C SER A 181 6.84 4.02 14.40
N ASP A 182 7.05 5.24 14.88
CA ASP A 182 6.25 5.87 15.94
C ASP A 182 4.81 6.17 15.49
N MET A 183 4.62 6.51 14.22
CA MET A 183 3.37 7.03 13.68
C MET A 183 2.91 6.28 12.43
N ARG A 184 1.59 6.03 12.34
CA ARG A 184 0.93 5.50 11.14
C ARG A 184 -0.36 6.28 10.84
N ARG A 185 -0.43 6.89 9.65
CA ARG A 185 -1.60 7.69 9.21
C ARG A 185 -2.00 8.78 10.20
N GLY A 186 -1.01 9.44 10.82
CA GLY A 186 -1.23 10.52 11.77
C GLY A 186 -1.68 10.08 13.16
N LYS A 187 -1.63 8.79 13.48
CA LYS A 187 -1.86 8.21 14.81
C LYS A 187 -0.62 7.44 15.28
N GLU A 188 -0.43 7.37 16.58
CA GLU A 188 0.60 6.53 17.20
C GLU A 188 0.37 5.06 16.83
N THR A 189 1.47 4.34 16.62
CA THR A 189 1.43 2.90 16.30
C THR A 189 1.06 2.06 17.52
N VAL A 190 0.69 0.80 17.29
CA VAL A 190 0.27 -0.10 18.39
C VAL A 190 1.42 -0.33 19.37
N HIS A 191 2.67 -0.42 18.88
CA HIS A 191 3.80 -0.66 19.77
C HIS A 191 4.18 0.56 20.61
N GLU A 192 3.94 1.78 20.13
CA GLU A 192 4.09 2.99 20.92
C GLU A 192 3.05 3.08 22.05
N LEU A 193 1.79 2.77 21.74
CA LEU A 193 0.70 2.87 22.73
C LEU A 193 0.69 1.74 23.75
N PHE A 194 0.96 0.50 23.33
CA PHE A 194 0.78 -0.70 24.17
C PHE A 194 2.07 -1.48 24.41
N GLY A 195 3.18 -1.03 23.81
CA GLY A 195 4.49 -1.69 23.86
C GLY A 195 4.67 -2.80 22.82
N THR A 196 5.93 -3.05 22.43
CA THR A 196 6.33 -4.00 21.39
C THR A 196 5.74 -5.40 21.59
N ARG A 197 5.73 -5.90 22.84
CA ARG A 197 5.19 -7.24 23.15
C ARG A 197 3.70 -7.37 22.80
N VAL A 198 2.90 -6.35 23.10
CA VAL A 198 1.46 -6.34 22.80
C VAL A 198 1.27 -6.25 21.29
N ALA A 199 2.02 -5.42 20.60
CA ALA A 199 1.94 -5.28 19.14
C ALA A 199 2.20 -6.61 18.42
N VAL A 200 3.30 -7.30 18.76
CA VAL A 200 3.62 -8.62 18.18
C VAL A 200 2.48 -9.62 18.41
N LEU A 201 1.98 -9.73 19.66
CA LEU A 201 0.90 -10.66 19.98
C LEU A 201 -0.43 -10.26 19.34
N ALA A 202 -0.70 -8.97 19.12
CA ALA A 202 -1.89 -8.51 18.41
C ALA A 202 -1.84 -8.89 16.93
N GLY A 203 -0.70 -8.74 16.27
CA GLY A 203 -0.49 -9.22 14.91
C GLY A 203 -0.64 -10.75 14.79
N ASP A 204 -0.03 -11.52 15.70
CA ASP A 204 -0.16 -12.97 15.75
C ASP A 204 -1.62 -13.41 15.94
N PHE A 205 -2.35 -12.74 16.85
CA PHE A 205 -3.78 -13.00 17.05
C PHE A 205 -4.58 -12.77 15.77
N MET A 206 -4.33 -11.67 15.06
CA MET A 206 -5.04 -11.37 13.81
C MET A 206 -4.71 -12.35 12.69
N PHE A 207 -3.46 -12.80 12.56
CA PHE A 207 -3.10 -13.87 11.61
C PHE A 207 -3.78 -15.19 11.96
N ALA A 208 -3.82 -15.55 13.25
CA ALA A 208 -4.50 -16.76 13.70
C ALA A 208 -6.02 -16.70 13.46
N GLN A 209 -6.66 -15.56 13.75
CA GLN A 209 -8.08 -15.34 13.51
C GLN A 209 -8.42 -15.37 12.01
N ALA A 210 -7.61 -14.74 11.16
CA ALA A 210 -7.73 -14.81 9.72
C ALA A 210 -7.62 -16.26 9.21
N SER A 211 -6.65 -17.03 9.75
CA SER A 211 -6.46 -18.44 9.41
C SER A 211 -7.65 -19.31 9.84
N TRP A 212 -8.23 -19.01 11.00
CA TRP A 212 -9.44 -19.71 11.48
C TRP A 212 -10.65 -19.47 10.55
N TYR A 213 -10.90 -18.20 10.16
CA TYR A 213 -11.94 -17.90 9.18
C TYR A 213 -11.66 -18.51 7.81
N LEU A 214 -10.39 -18.51 7.39
CA LEU A 214 -9.97 -19.12 6.13
C LEU A 214 -10.25 -20.63 6.11
N ALA A 215 -9.98 -21.33 7.21
CA ALA A 215 -10.26 -22.74 7.35
C ALA A 215 -11.78 -23.04 7.25
N ASN A 216 -12.62 -22.16 7.81
CA ASN A 216 -14.08 -22.30 7.75
C ASN A 216 -14.69 -22.07 6.36
N LEU A 217 -13.92 -21.57 5.38
CA LEU A 217 -14.34 -21.49 3.99
C LEU A 217 -14.29 -22.86 3.27
N GLU A 218 -13.69 -23.87 3.90
CA GLU A 218 -13.60 -25.26 3.44
C GLU A 218 -13.06 -25.41 1.99
N ASN A 219 -12.33 -24.44 1.49
CA ASN A 219 -11.71 -24.44 0.18
C ASN A 219 -10.20 -24.63 0.31
N LEU A 220 -9.72 -25.86 0.08
CA LEU A 220 -8.31 -26.21 0.27
C LEU A 220 -7.37 -25.43 -0.67
N GLU A 221 -7.82 -25.08 -1.87
CA GLU A 221 -7.01 -24.29 -2.82
C GLU A 221 -6.79 -22.89 -2.28
N VAL A 222 -7.84 -22.20 -1.83
CA VAL A 222 -7.76 -20.85 -1.26
C VAL A 222 -6.98 -20.87 0.06
N ILE A 223 -7.16 -21.90 0.91
CA ILE A 223 -6.37 -22.07 2.14
C ILE A 223 -4.88 -22.13 1.83
N LYS A 224 -4.45 -22.96 0.87
CA LYS A 224 -3.04 -23.08 0.46
C LYS A 224 -2.52 -21.76 -0.11
N LEU A 225 -3.32 -21.11 -0.95
CA LEU A 225 -2.97 -19.83 -1.59
C LEU A 225 -2.69 -18.73 -0.56
N ILE A 226 -3.61 -18.52 0.38
CA ILE A 226 -3.49 -17.47 1.41
C ILE A 226 -2.42 -17.84 2.46
N SER A 227 -2.32 -19.11 2.85
CA SER A 227 -1.25 -19.55 3.77
C SER A 227 0.15 -19.35 3.17
N GLN A 228 0.29 -19.49 1.85
CA GLN A 228 1.55 -19.19 1.16
C GLN A 228 1.92 -17.70 1.30
N VAL A 229 0.96 -16.78 1.25
CA VAL A 229 1.19 -15.33 1.42
C VAL A 229 1.82 -15.02 2.79
N ILE A 230 1.33 -15.66 3.87
CA ILE A 230 1.89 -15.44 5.22
C ILE A 230 3.36 -15.89 5.27
N LYS A 231 3.70 -17.01 4.59
CA LYS A 231 5.09 -17.46 4.45
C LYS A 231 5.92 -16.48 3.61
N ASP A 232 5.33 -15.94 2.54
CA ASP A 232 5.99 -14.99 1.65
C ASP A 232 6.34 -13.70 2.40
N PHE A 233 5.46 -13.17 3.25
CA PHE A 233 5.75 -12.02 4.10
C PHE A 233 7.01 -12.22 4.94
N ALA A 234 7.06 -13.32 5.71
CA ALA A 234 8.25 -13.65 6.51
C ALA A 234 9.52 -13.78 5.65
N SER A 235 9.40 -14.42 4.47
CA SER A 235 10.53 -14.57 3.54
C SER A 235 10.97 -13.22 2.96
N GLY A 236 10.03 -12.32 2.71
CA GLY A 236 10.28 -10.96 2.22
C GLY A 236 11.04 -10.13 3.24
N GLU A 237 10.61 -10.14 4.52
CA GLU A 237 11.29 -9.43 5.60
C GLU A 237 12.71 -9.95 5.84
N ILE A 238 12.89 -11.29 5.90
CA ILE A 238 14.22 -11.90 6.04
C ILE A 238 15.12 -11.54 4.86
N LYS A 239 14.59 -11.58 3.62
CA LYS A 239 15.34 -11.20 2.42
C LYS A 239 15.75 -9.73 2.46
N GLN A 240 14.86 -8.82 2.86
CA GLN A 240 15.17 -7.41 3.04
C GLN A 240 16.28 -7.20 4.07
N ALA A 241 16.14 -7.80 5.26
CA ALA A 241 17.13 -7.66 6.32
C ALA A 241 18.52 -8.19 5.93
N SER A 242 18.58 -9.21 5.05
CA SER A 242 19.85 -9.80 4.59
C SER A 242 20.50 -9.10 3.39
N SER A 243 19.81 -8.11 2.77
CA SER A 243 20.27 -7.40 1.57
C SER A 243 20.38 -5.89 1.76
N LEU A 244 20.47 -5.41 3.02
CA LEU A 244 20.68 -4.00 3.29
C LEU A 244 22.07 -3.57 2.80
N PHE A 245 22.14 -2.40 2.15
CA PHE A 245 23.36 -1.82 1.56
C PHE A 245 24.09 -2.71 0.52
N ASP A 246 23.44 -3.80 0.06
CA ASP A 246 24.00 -4.69 -0.95
C ASP A 246 23.83 -4.14 -2.37
N CYS A 247 24.87 -3.45 -2.87
CA CYS A 247 24.91 -2.88 -4.19
C CYS A 247 24.94 -3.91 -5.35
N ASP A 248 25.09 -5.19 -5.06
CA ASP A 248 25.02 -6.27 -6.04
C ASP A 248 23.61 -6.86 -6.20
N THR A 249 22.63 -6.35 -5.44
CA THR A 249 21.21 -6.67 -5.55
C THR A 249 20.71 -6.42 -6.98
N LYS A 250 20.18 -7.47 -7.63
CA LYS A 250 19.66 -7.40 -8.99
C LYS A 250 18.17 -7.03 -9.01
N LEU A 251 17.71 -6.56 -10.17
CA LEU A 251 16.29 -6.22 -10.38
C LEU A 251 15.37 -7.42 -10.08
N ASP A 252 15.75 -8.65 -10.45
CA ASP A 252 14.95 -9.85 -10.17
C ASP A 252 14.83 -10.12 -8.67
N ASP A 253 15.88 -9.86 -7.88
CA ASP A 253 15.86 -9.98 -6.43
C ASP A 253 14.94 -8.94 -5.79
N TYR A 254 14.99 -7.72 -6.28
CA TYR A 254 14.07 -6.66 -5.89
C TYR A 254 12.62 -7.01 -6.22
N LEU A 255 12.34 -7.47 -7.44
CA LEU A 255 10.98 -7.87 -7.86
C LEU A 255 10.46 -9.04 -7.03
N LEU A 256 11.30 -10.01 -6.69
CA LEU A 256 10.93 -11.13 -5.83
C LEU A 256 10.62 -10.66 -4.40
N LYS A 257 11.43 -9.76 -3.83
CA LYS A 257 11.17 -9.14 -2.54
C LYS A 257 9.84 -8.37 -2.56
N SER A 258 9.61 -7.53 -3.56
CA SER A 258 8.38 -6.75 -3.75
C SER A 258 7.15 -7.65 -3.95
N PHE A 259 7.33 -8.79 -4.63
CA PHE A 259 6.29 -9.81 -4.72
C PHE A 259 5.95 -10.35 -3.34
N TYR A 260 6.92 -10.79 -2.56
CA TYR A 260 6.69 -11.36 -1.23
C TYR A 260 6.02 -10.38 -0.27
N LYS A 261 6.48 -9.13 -0.21
CA LYS A 261 5.97 -8.13 0.74
C LYS A 261 4.62 -7.53 0.35
N THR A 262 4.35 -7.38 -0.95
CA THR A 262 3.18 -6.62 -1.41
C THR A 262 2.33 -7.38 -2.41
N ALA A 263 2.90 -7.86 -3.52
CA ALA A 263 2.12 -8.37 -4.62
C ALA A 263 1.52 -9.76 -4.36
N SER A 264 2.11 -10.59 -3.50
CA SER A 264 1.60 -11.93 -3.17
C SER A 264 0.20 -11.89 -2.57
N LEU A 265 -0.07 -10.96 -1.64
CA LEU A 265 -1.40 -10.79 -1.05
C LEU A 265 -2.42 -10.31 -2.08
N VAL A 266 -2.02 -9.37 -2.95
CA VAL A 266 -2.89 -8.85 -4.01
C VAL A 266 -3.23 -9.96 -5.00
N ALA A 267 -2.24 -10.74 -5.46
CA ALA A 267 -2.43 -11.87 -6.36
C ALA A 267 -3.34 -12.97 -5.77
N ALA A 268 -3.10 -13.32 -4.51
CA ALA A 268 -3.91 -14.30 -3.80
C ALA A 268 -5.35 -13.81 -3.58
N SER A 269 -5.55 -12.50 -3.35
CA SER A 269 -6.87 -11.90 -3.18
C SER A 269 -7.72 -12.01 -4.44
N THR A 270 -7.14 -11.66 -5.58
CA THR A 270 -7.83 -11.65 -6.89
C THR A 270 -8.09 -13.07 -7.39
N LYS A 271 -7.13 -14.00 -7.25
CA LYS A 271 -7.33 -15.40 -7.56
C LYS A 271 -8.38 -16.05 -6.65
N GLY A 272 -8.32 -15.81 -5.34
CA GLY A 272 -9.30 -16.34 -4.39
C GLY A 272 -10.74 -15.90 -4.71
N ALA A 273 -10.91 -14.61 -5.08
CA ALA A 273 -12.20 -14.08 -5.52
C ALA A 273 -12.73 -14.83 -6.77
N ALA A 274 -11.88 -15.08 -7.77
CA ALA A 274 -12.24 -15.81 -8.97
C ALA A 274 -12.58 -17.29 -8.67
N ILE A 275 -11.83 -17.95 -7.77
CA ILE A 275 -12.13 -19.34 -7.34
C ILE A 275 -13.52 -19.42 -6.72
N PHE A 276 -13.91 -18.50 -5.85
CA PHE A 276 -15.24 -18.50 -5.22
C PHE A 276 -16.37 -18.17 -6.22
N SER A 277 -16.07 -17.47 -7.29
CA SER A 277 -17.02 -17.31 -8.41
C SER A 277 -17.18 -18.55 -9.26
N ARG A 278 -16.32 -19.60 -9.10
CA ARG A 278 -16.32 -20.86 -9.86
C ARG A 278 -16.18 -20.67 -11.37
N VAL A 279 -15.38 -19.68 -11.78
CA VAL A 279 -15.00 -19.47 -13.17
C VAL A 279 -13.95 -20.48 -13.61
N GLU A 280 -13.71 -20.59 -14.93
CA GLU A 280 -12.70 -21.49 -15.51
C GLU A 280 -11.29 -21.21 -14.95
N THR A 281 -10.46 -22.27 -14.91
CA THR A 281 -9.09 -22.19 -14.37
C THR A 281 -8.26 -21.12 -15.04
N ASP A 282 -8.38 -20.97 -16.37
CA ASP A 282 -7.65 -19.92 -17.10
C ASP A 282 -8.00 -18.51 -16.61
N VAL A 283 -9.27 -18.27 -16.27
CA VAL A 283 -9.69 -16.97 -15.70
C VAL A 283 -9.13 -16.79 -14.30
N THR A 284 -9.10 -17.83 -13.47
CA THR A 284 -8.52 -17.75 -12.12
C THR A 284 -7.02 -17.44 -12.18
N GLU A 285 -6.28 -18.03 -13.14
CA GLU A 285 -4.86 -17.73 -13.34
C GLU A 285 -4.65 -16.31 -13.88
N GLN A 286 -5.50 -15.84 -14.82
CA GLN A 286 -5.44 -14.45 -15.28
C GLN A 286 -5.70 -13.45 -14.13
N MET A 287 -6.60 -13.76 -13.19
CA MET A 287 -6.83 -12.92 -12.01
C MET A 287 -5.64 -12.95 -11.05
N TYR A 288 -4.93 -14.10 -10.93
CA TYR A 288 -3.68 -14.15 -10.17
C TYR A 288 -2.61 -13.23 -10.77
N GLU A 289 -2.36 -13.35 -12.09
CA GLU A 289 -1.36 -12.53 -12.78
C GLU A 289 -1.75 -11.03 -12.78
N PHE A 290 -3.05 -10.72 -12.91
CA PHE A 290 -3.57 -9.37 -12.73
C PHE A 290 -3.18 -8.79 -11.36
N GLY A 291 -3.50 -9.51 -10.29
CA GLY A 291 -3.20 -9.07 -8.91
C GLY A 291 -1.70 -8.94 -8.65
N LYS A 292 -0.89 -9.86 -9.18
CA LYS A 292 0.57 -9.85 -9.09
C LYS A 292 1.15 -8.62 -9.79
N ASN A 293 0.76 -8.36 -11.02
CA ASN A 293 1.27 -7.24 -11.81
C ASN A 293 0.80 -5.89 -11.23
N LEU A 294 -0.46 -5.78 -10.81
CA LEU A 294 -0.95 -4.60 -10.09
C LEU A 294 -0.17 -4.34 -8.80
N GLY A 295 0.07 -5.40 -7.99
CA GLY A 295 0.82 -5.29 -6.74
C GLY A 295 2.27 -4.89 -6.93
N LEU A 296 2.94 -5.43 -7.95
CA LEU A 296 4.31 -5.04 -8.33
C LEU A 296 4.35 -3.58 -8.82
N SER A 297 3.45 -3.18 -9.72
CA SER A 297 3.33 -1.79 -10.16
C SER A 297 3.12 -0.84 -8.97
N PHE A 298 2.27 -1.24 -8.02
CA PHE A 298 1.98 -0.45 -6.83
C PHE A 298 3.22 -0.24 -5.96
N GLN A 299 4.00 -1.29 -5.71
CA GLN A 299 5.23 -1.20 -4.93
C GLN A 299 6.27 -0.32 -5.64
N ILE A 300 6.47 -0.50 -6.95
CA ILE A 300 7.41 0.31 -7.71
C ILE A 300 7.03 1.79 -7.66
N VAL A 301 5.72 2.10 -7.76
CA VAL A 301 5.22 3.47 -7.62
C VAL A 301 5.51 4.03 -6.22
N ASP A 302 5.26 3.27 -5.15
CA ASP A 302 5.58 3.69 -3.79
C ASP A 302 7.07 3.99 -3.61
N ASP A 303 7.94 3.16 -4.19
CA ASP A 303 9.40 3.35 -4.15
C ASP A 303 9.86 4.59 -4.95
N ILE A 304 9.18 4.93 -6.05
CA ILE A 304 9.43 6.18 -6.80
C ILE A 304 9.01 7.39 -5.96
N LEU A 305 7.85 7.31 -5.30
CA LEU A 305 7.33 8.40 -4.48
C LEU A 305 8.22 8.73 -3.28
N ASP A 306 8.96 7.75 -2.75
CA ASP A 306 9.96 7.97 -1.71
C ASP A 306 11.06 8.97 -2.14
N PHE A 307 11.35 9.08 -3.46
CA PHE A 307 12.31 10.04 -4.01
C PHE A 307 11.68 11.34 -4.53
N THR A 308 10.40 11.35 -4.86
CA THR A 308 9.77 12.44 -5.64
C THR A 308 8.79 13.29 -4.83
N GLN A 309 8.21 12.77 -3.77
CA GLN A 309 7.26 13.51 -2.93
C GLN A 309 7.97 14.30 -1.82
N SER A 310 7.34 15.39 -1.40
CA SER A 310 7.81 16.19 -0.25
C SER A 310 7.58 15.44 1.07
N THR A 311 8.39 15.79 2.08
CA THR A 311 8.26 15.25 3.45
C THR A 311 6.85 15.43 4.02
N GLU A 312 6.16 16.55 3.69
CA GLU A 312 4.79 16.83 4.12
C GLU A 312 3.78 15.86 3.52
N GLN A 313 3.98 15.43 2.28
CA GLN A 313 3.10 14.48 1.57
C GLN A 313 3.38 13.03 1.99
N LEU A 314 4.66 12.67 2.16
CA LEU A 314 5.09 11.32 2.56
C LEU A 314 4.87 11.04 4.05
N GLY A 315 4.93 12.07 4.90
CA GLY A 315 4.98 11.91 6.35
C GLY A 315 6.32 11.39 6.89
N LYS A 316 7.35 11.25 6.01
CA LYS A 316 8.71 10.81 6.31
C LYS A 316 9.69 11.55 5.39
N PRO A 317 10.99 11.65 5.76
CA PRO A 317 12.01 12.24 4.87
C PRO A 317 12.09 11.51 3.53
N ALA A 318 12.39 12.23 2.44
CA ALA A 318 12.63 11.63 1.14
C ALA A 318 13.86 10.71 1.18
N GLY A 319 13.83 9.60 0.42
CA GLY A 319 14.91 8.61 0.41
C GLY A 319 15.02 7.80 1.70
N SER A 320 13.94 7.70 2.48
CA SER A 320 13.94 6.98 3.75
C SER A 320 14.28 5.49 3.61
N ASP A 321 13.91 4.87 2.49
CA ASP A 321 14.24 3.49 2.21
C ASP A 321 15.74 3.33 1.92
N LEU A 322 16.31 4.25 1.14
CA LEU A 322 17.75 4.29 0.87
C LEU A 322 18.56 4.54 2.17
N ALA A 323 18.11 5.47 3.01
CA ALA A 323 18.74 5.77 4.29
C ALA A 323 18.86 4.54 5.21
N LYS A 324 17.87 3.62 5.13
CA LYS A 324 17.87 2.35 5.85
C LYS A 324 18.64 1.23 5.11
N GLY A 325 19.28 1.53 3.99
CA GLY A 325 20.01 0.56 3.16
C GLY A 325 19.11 -0.33 2.29
N ASN A 326 17.81 -0.07 2.21
CA ASN A 326 16.90 -0.82 1.36
C ASN A 326 16.97 -0.29 -0.08
N LEU A 327 17.70 -1.01 -0.95
CA LEU A 327 17.88 -0.61 -2.34
C LEU A 327 16.62 -0.98 -3.14
N THR A 328 15.95 0.06 -3.66
CA THR A 328 14.72 -0.05 -4.45
C THR A 328 14.98 0.15 -5.95
N ALA A 329 14.00 -0.08 -6.81
CA ALA A 329 14.18 0.00 -8.27
C ALA A 329 14.87 1.29 -8.76
N PRO A 330 14.51 2.51 -8.30
CA PRO A 330 15.22 3.72 -8.68
C PRO A 330 16.73 3.67 -8.41
N VAL A 331 17.13 3.13 -7.26
CA VAL A 331 18.55 3.00 -6.86
C VAL A 331 19.26 1.96 -7.70
N ILE A 332 18.66 0.79 -7.88
CA ILE A 332 19.24 -0.32 -8.68
C ILE A 332 19.53 0.17 -10.10
N PHE A 333 18.59 0.90 -10.73
CA PHE A 333 18.81 1.44 -12.07
C PHE A 333 19.84 2.58 -12.11
N ALA A 334 19.96 3.38 -11.05
CA ALA A 334 20.96 4.43 -10.97
C ALA A 334 22.37 3.84 -10.81
N LEU A 335 22.55 2.77 -10.04
CA LEU A 335 23.81 2.07 -9.83
C LEU A 335 24.43 1.55 -11.14
N GLU A 336 23.62 1.28 -12.19
CA GLU A 336 24.13 0.88 -13.52
C GLU A 336 24.95 1.98 -14.19
N LYS A 337 24.76 3.27 -13.83
CA LYS A 337 25.34 4.42 -14.51
C LYS A 337 26.22 5.31 -13.64
N GLU A 338 26.01 5.26 -12.33
CA GLU A 338 26.63 6.15 -11.35
C GLU A 338 27.56 5.37 -10.42
N PRO A 339 28.84 5.15 -10.81
CA PRO A 339 29.78 4.37 -9.99
C PRO A 339 29.99 4.95 -8.57
N ARG A 340 29.95 6.28 -8.43
CA ARG A 340 30.13 6.94 -7.13
C ARG A 340 28.98 6.62 -6.17
N LEU A 341 27.76 6.36 -6.67
CA LEU A 341 26.62 5.97 -5.84
C LEU A 341 26.92 4.68 -5.06
N ARG A 342 27.65 3.73 -5.66
CA ARG A 342 28.06 2.50 -4.98
C ARG A 342 28.97 2.81 -3.78
N GLU A 343 29.98 3.65 -3.94
CA GLU A 343 30.91 4.02 -2.88
C GLU A 343 30.18 4.67 -1.69
N ILE A 344 29.20 5.54 -2.00
CA ILE A 344 28.40 6.21 -0.98
C ILE A 344 27.51 5.22 -0.22
N ILE A 345 26.83 4.29 -0.91
CA ILE A 345 25.97 3.29 -0.28
C ILE A 345 26.79 2.31 0.57
N GLU A 346 27.92 1.79 0.05
CA GLU A 346 28.81 0.88 0.78
C GLU A 346 29.44 1.53 2.01
N SER A 347 29.52 2.86 2.08
CA SER A 347 29.93 3.60 3.28
C SER A 347 28.81 3.77 4.32
N GLU A 348 27.59 3.26 4.06
CA GLU A 348 26.40 3.38 4.91
C GLU A 348 26.10 4.85 5.32
N PHE A 349 26.37 5.79 4.40
CA PHE A 349 26.13 7.24 4.59
C PHE A 349 26.86 7.84 5.81
N CYS A 350 28.05 7.32 6.18
CA CYS A 350 28.80 7.79 7.33
C CYS A 350 29.26 9.25 7.25
N GLU A 351 29.39 9.83 6.04
CA GLU A 351 29.80 11.20 5.82
C GLU A 351 28.58 12.16 5.81
N ALA A 352 28.72 13.33 6.43
CA ALA A 352 27.65 14.33 6.43
C ALA A 352 27.32 14.78 5.00
N GLY A 353 26.05 14.70 4.60
CA GLY A 353 25.57 15.07 3.26
C GLY A 353 25.66 13.96 2.22
N SER A 354 26.20 12.77 2.56
CA SER A 354 26.33 11.66 1.60
C SER A 354 24.99 11.06 1.19
N LEU A 355 23.99 11.05 2.09
CA LEU A 355 22.64 10.61 1.75
C LEU A 355 21.97 11.54 0.73
N GLU A 356 22.10 12.85 0.93
CA GLU A 356 21.60 13.86 0.00
C GLU A 356 22.28 13.75 -1.36
N GLU A 357 23.61 13.53 -1.39
CA GLU A 357 24.37 13.27 -2.61
C GLU A 357 23.86 12.00 -3.31
N ALA A 358 23.59 10.93 -2.59
CA ALA A 358 23.04 9.69 -3.14
C ALA A 358 21.63 9.89 -3.73
N ILE A 359 20.75 10.61 -3.02
CA ILE A 359 19.39 10.92 -3.52
C ILE A 359 19.46 11.71 -4.82
N GLU A 360 20.36 12.70 -4.93
CA GLU A 360 20.53 13.49 -6.14
C GLU A 360 21.12 12.63 -7.28
N ALA A 361 22.09 11.77 -7.00
CA ALA A 361 22.63 10.82 -7.98
C ALA A 361 21.53 9.88 -8.55
N VAL A 362 20.60 9.43 -7.72
CA VAL A 362 19.45 8.62 -8.17
C VAL A 362 18.53 9.43 -9.10
N ARG A 363 18.29 10.70 -8.79
CA ARG A 363 17.44 11.59 -9.61
C ARG A 363 18.10 11.89 -10.96
N GLU A 364 19.38 12.29 -10.97
CA GLU A 364 20.11 12.67 -12.17
C GLU A 364 20.51 11.47 -13.04
N GLY A 365 20.84 10.32 -12.43
CA GLY A 365 21.23 9.07 -13.10
C GLY A 365 20.13 8.42 -13.94
N GLY A 366 18.90 8.95 -13.89
CA GLY A 366 17.75 8.45 -14.62
C GLY A 366 17.14 7.19 -14.04
N GLY A 367 17.47 6.82 -12.78
CA GLY A 367 16.93 5.68 -12.07
C GLY A 367 15.42 5.79 -11.89
N ILE A 368 14.92 6.97 -11.51
CA ILE A 368 13.49 7.25 -11.37
C ILE A 368 12.74 7.00 -12.68
N ARG A 369 13.24 7.53 -13.80
CA ARG A 369 12.61 7.34 -15.11
C ARG A 369 12.51 5.85 -15.51
N ARG A 370 13.59 5.08 -15.30
CA ARG A 370 13.60 3.64 -15.56
C ARG A 370 12.62 2.89 -14.67
N ALA A 371 12.49 3.28 -13.40
CA ALA A 371 11.49 2.73 -12.48
C ALA A 371 10.06 3.08 -12.92
N GLN A 372 9.80 4.30 -13.43
CA GLN A 372 8.50 4.67 -14.01
C GLN A 372 8.16 3.82 -15.24
N GLU A 373 9.13 3.56 -16.12
CA GLU A 373 8.95 2.67 -17.28
C GLU A 373 8.58 1.24 -16.83
N LEU A 374 9.26 0.72 -15.80
CA LEU A 374 8.96 -0.59 -15.22
C LEU A 374 7.57 -0.64 -14.56
N ALA A 375 7.17 0.41 -13.83
CA ALA A 375 5.84 0.50 -13.22
C ALA A 375 4.73 0.47 -14.28
N ARG A 376 4.92 1.17 -15.41
CA ARG A 376 4.00 1.16 -16.54
C ARG A 376 3.95 -0.20 -17.22
N GLU A 377 5.10 -0.87 -17.43
CA GLU A 377 5.15 -2.24 -17.96
C GLU A 377 4.29 -3.20 -17.13
N LYS A 378 4.43 -3.17 -15.81
CA LYS A 378 3.62 -4.02 -14.91
C LYS A 378 2.14 -3.63 -14.94
N ALA A 379 1.83 -2.34 -15.03
CA ALA A 379 0.46 -1.86 -15.18
C ALA A 379 -0.18 -2.34 -16.51
N ASP A 380 0.54 -2.26 -17.64
CA ASP A 380 0.09 -2.74 -18.94
C ASP A 380 -0.16 -4.25 -18.92
N ASP A 381 0.71 -5.03 -18.26
CA ASP A 381 0.52 -6.46 -18.08
C ASP A 381 -0.72 -6.76 -17.23
N ALA A 382 -0.96 -5.98 -16.15
CA ALA A 382 -2.20 -6.10 -15.37
C ALA A 382 -3.45 -5.84 -16.24
N ILE A 383 -3.45 -4.79 -17.05
CA ILE A 383 -4.59 -4.50 -17.97
C ILE A 383 -4.79 -5.63 -18.99
N LYS A 384 -3.71 -6.23 -19.52
CA LYS A 384 -3.83 -7.39 -20.41
C LYS A 384 -4.52 -8.58 -19.75
N ASN A 385 -4.20 -8.86 -18.48
CA ASN A 385 -4.83 -9.95 -17.74
C ASN A 385 -6.34 -9.76 -17.52
N LEU A 386 -6.85 -8.51 -17.49
CA LEU A 386 -8.28 -8.21 -17.40
C LEU A 386 -9.06 -8.54 -18.70
N GLN A 387 -8.39 -8.81 -19.82
CA GLN A 387 -9.05 -9.07 -21.10
C GLN A 387 -9.91 -10.37 -21.10
N CYS A 388 -9.68 -11.29 -20.16
CA CYS A 388 -10.51 -12.49 -19.97
C CYS A 388 -11.90 -12.17 -19.40
N LEU A 389 -12.09 -10.99 -18.79
CA LEU A 389 -13.37 -10.55 -18.25
C LEU A 389 -14.22 -9.85 -19.33
N PRO A 390 -15.56 -10.01 -19.28
CA PRO A 390 -16.46 -9.27 -20.16
C PRO A 390 -16.35 -7.76 -19.92
N ARG A 391 -16.71 -6.95 -20.91
CA ARG A 391 -16.82 -5.52 -20.73
C ARG A 391 -17.97 -5.20 -19.78
N SER A 392 -17.65 -4.63 -18.62
CA SER A 392 -18.62 -4.24 -17.59
C SER A 392 -18.10 -3.05 -16.81
N GLY A 393 -18.94 -2.45 -15.98
CA GLY A 393 -18.52 -1.39 -15.06
C GLY A 393 -17.46 -1.87 -14.08
N PHE A 394 -17.53 -3.12 -13.63
CA PHE A 394 -16.54 -3.70 -12.71
C PHE A 394 -15.16 -3.84 -13.36
N ARG A 395 -15.11 -4.33 -14.61
CA ARG A 395 -13.85 -4.37 -15.37
C ARG A 395 -13.29 -2.99 -15.59
N SER A 396 -14.11 -2.00 -15.96
CA SER A 396 -13.66 -0.62 -16.13
C SER A 396 -13.08 -0.06 -14.83
N ALA A 397 -13.72 -0.29 -13.68
CA ALA A 397 -13.21 0.14 -12.38
C ALA A 397 -11.86 -0.54 -12.04
N LEU A 398 -11.65 -1.81 -12.41
CA LEU A 398 -10.36 -2.48 -12.26
C LEU A 398 -9.28 -1.87 -13.16
N GLU A 399 -9.59 -1.56 -14.42
CA GLU A 399 -8.68 -0.84 -15.35
C GLU A 399 -8.36 0.56 -14.81
N GLU A 400 -9.35 1.30 -14.32
CA GLU A 400 -9.15 2.63 -13.69
C GLU A 400 -8.31 2.55 -12.41
N MET A 401 -8.41 1.47 -11.61
CA MET A 401 -7.56 1.26 -10.43
C MET A 401 -6.09 1.14 -10.82
N VAL A 402 -5.77 0.47 -11.94
CA VAL A 402 -4.41 0.40 -12.47
C VAL A 402 -3.91 1.79 -12.87
N MET A 403 -4.76 2.56 -13.57
CA MET A 403 -4.42 3.92 -14.00
C MET A 403 -4.26 4.89 -12.81
N TYR A 404 -5.15 4.80 -11.80
CA TYR A 404 -5.03 5.57 -10.57
C TYR A 404 -3.66 5.38 -9.89
N ASN A 405 -3.13 4.15 -9.91
CA ASN A 405 -1.81 3.90 -9.36
C ASN A 405 -0.71 4.67 -10.11
N LEU A 406 -0.77 4.71 -11.44
CA LEU A 406 0.21 5.44 -12.26
C LEU A 406 0.08 6.97 -12.16
N GLU A 407 -1.15 7.51 -12.02
CA GLU A 407 -1.36 8.96 -11.85
C GLU A 407 -0.66 9.54 -10.61
N ARG A 408 -0.22 8.70 -9.68
CA ARG A 408 0.51 9.14 -8.48
C ARG A 408 1.94 9.58 -8.78
N ILE A 409 2.51 9.20 -9.93
CA ILE A 409 3.89 9.49 -10.35
C ILE A 409 3.97 10.32 -11.64
N ASP A 410 2.81 10.65 -12.26
CA ASP A 410 2.66 11.57 -13.38
C ASP A 410 2.43 12.99 -12.86
#